data_48c37475cbab156d3ab1df51b87cf1e2
#
_entry.id   48c37475cbab156d3ab1df51b87cf1e2
#
_cell.length_a   1.000
_cell.length_b   1.000
_cell.length_c   1.000
_cell.angle_alpha   90.00
_cell.angle_beta   90.00
_cell.angle_gamma   90.00
#
_symmetry.space_group_name_H-M   'P 1'
#
loop_
_entity.id
_entity.type
_entity.pdbx_description
1 polymer ?
#
loop_
_entity_poly.entity_id
_entity_poly.type
_entity_poly.pdbx_seq_one_letter_code
_entity_poly.pdbx_strand_id
1 'polypeptide(L)'
;NPLMGAKTTKGAMVAYIPITGGLSKNGGLCSLGMSHHINQIQKANRREDVKAILLVMDTPGGSVDGTPELATSIRESAKPVVVFADGMVASAGYWAASQAAEIVANANNYTEIGSIGTLFVYPNYANVIEAGNFPNVKIIRAPQSKDKAMVNSFEPLTAEKEREVLADLKQITEDFKAVVMAGRGDRLQTGEEDIFTGKMYDKSIAQKMGMIDAIGSRQDAIDRAGELAEENKLSGPAASGSNNKSSMKFPKISSLFGKAESEVKEELSAEEQASLEAAEQKLTEQETTLAERATRISELEAQVNTLSEEKAEEEGKVKTLEATVAEQKAELDKKPDGQATTVVAAEDEFKDDKQFLTSVDKQKAELNAE
;
A
#
# COMPACT_ATOMS: atom_id res chain seq x y z
N ASN A 1 14.43 8.90 1.91
CA ASN A 1 14.67 9.85 0.82
C ASN A 1 13.85 11.11 1.07
N PRO A 2 14.42 12.31 0.86
CA PRO A 2 13.65 13.54 0.94
C PRO A 2 12.52 13.51 -0.11
N LEU A 3 11.39 14.12 0.24
CA LEU A 3 10.26 14.26 -0.68
C LEU A 3 10.69 15.23 -1.80
N MET A 4 10.60 14.77 -3.04
CA MET A 4 10.83 15.63 -4.20
C MET A 4 9.65 16.59 -4.38
N GLY A 5 9.92 17.80 -4.86
CA GLY A 5 8.91 18.82 -5.12
C GLY A 5 9.02 19.37 -6.54
N ALA A 6 7.87 19.67 -7.12
CA ALA A 6 7.73 20.44 -8.34
C ALA A 6 6.97 21.73 -8.07
N LYS A 7 7.10 22.71 -8.94
CA LYS A 7 6.35 23.96 -8.83
C LYS A 7 5.38 24.12 -9.98
N THR A 8 4.18 24.57 -9.67
CA THR A 8 3.24 25.05 -10.69
C THR A 8 3.80 26.30 -11.37
N THR A 9 3.27 26.64 -12.51
CA THR A 9 3.58 27.92 -13.21
C THR A 9 3.28 29.14 -12.34
N LYS A 10 2.32 29.00 -11.39
CA LYS A 10 1.98 30.02 -10.38
C LYS A 10 2.81 29.93 -9.09
N GLY A 11 3.80 29.03 -9.03
CA GLY A 11 4.76 28.92 -7.92
C GLY A 11 4.32 28.05 -6.74
N ALA A 12 3.15 27.41 -6.78
CA ALA A 12 2.70 26.52 -5.72
C ALA A 12 3.54 25.22 -5.70
N MET A 13 3.88 24.75 -4.50
CA MET A 13 4.64 23.52 -4.31
C MET A 13 3.73 22.28 -4.42
N VAL A 14 4.10 21.38 -5.29
CA VAL A 14 3.46 20.06 -5.49
C VAL A 14 4.48 18.97 -5.13
N ALA A 15 4.09 18.02 -4.31
CA ALA A 15 4.93 16.84 -4.03
C ALA A 15 4.99 15.97 -5.28
N TYR A 16 6.20 15.58 -5.69
CA TYR A 16 6.46 14.74 -6.85
C TYR A 16 6.89 13.35 -6.37
N ILE A 17 6.09 12.32 -6.65
CA ILE A 17 6.30 10.95 -6.21
C ILE A 17 6.31 10.02 -7.43
N PRO A 18 7.47 9.53 -7.86
CA PRO A 18 7.55 8.56 -8.95
C PRO A 18 7.15 7.17 -8.45
N ILE A 19 6.36 6.46 -9.27
CA ILE A 19 5.96 5.06 -9.08
C ILE A 19 6.27 4.32 -10.38
N THR A 20 7.40 3.60 -10.40
CA THR A 20 7.91 2.98 -11.62
C THR A 20 8.22 1.50 -11.43
N GLY A 21 8.03 0.73 -12.51
CA GLY A 21 8.32 -0.71 -12.54
C GLY A 21 7.29 -1.57 -11.80
N GLY A 22 7.63 -2.81 -11.54
CA GLY A 22 6.73 -3.77 -10.88
C GLY A 22 6.41 -3.39 -9.44
N LEU A 23 5.15 -3.47 -9.06
CA LEU A 23 4.66 -3.15 -7.72
C LEU A 23 4.69 -4.38 -6.83
N SER A 24 5.30 -4.26 -5.66
CA SER A 24 5.21 -5.22 -4.55
C SER A 24 5.06 -4.46 -3.24
N LYS A 25 4.52 -5.09 -2.21
CA LYS A 25 4.25 -4.42 -0.92
C LYS A 25 5.48 -3.74 -0.35
N ASN A 26 6.58 -4.48 -0.23
CA ASN A 26 7.80 -4.01 0.45
C ASN A 26 8.93 -3.61 -0.52
N GLY A 27 8.72 -3.76 -1.83
CA GLY A 27 9.76 -3.54 -2.83
C GLY A 27 10.73 -4.70 -2.97
N GLY A 28 11.85 -4.44 -3.63
CA GLY A 28 12.91 -5.40 -3.88
C GLY A 28 14.25 -4.71 -4.14
N LEU A 29 15.24 -5.46 -4.63
CA LEU A 29 16.59 -4.95 -4.88
C LEU A 29 16.65 -3.71 -5.78
N CYS A 30 15.71 -3.59 -6.74
CA CYS A 30 15.70 -2.53 -7.74
C CYS A 30 14.37 -1.76 -7.78
N SER A 31 13.45 -1.98 -6.84
CA SER A 31 12.15 -1.30 -6.82
C SER A 31 11.77 -0.86 -5.41
N LEU A 32 11.15 0.31 -5.33
CA LEU A 32 10.53 0.80 -4.09
C LEU A 32 9.18 0.11 -3.90
N GLY A 33 8.89 -0.31 -2.68
CA GLY A 33 7.62 -0.96 -2.35
C GLY A 33 6.44 0.01 -2.27
N MET A 34 5.22 -0.52 -2.37
CA MET A 34 4.00 0.25 -2.17
C MET A 34 3.97 0.94 -0.80
N SER A 35 4.47 0.27 0.26
CA SER A 35 4.64 0.86 1.59
C SER A 35 5.51 2.12 1.59
N HIS A 36 6.55 2.17 0.74
CA HIS A 36 7.35 3.38 0.58
C HIS A 36 6.53 4.53 -0.04
N HIS A 37 5.76 4.25 -1.09
CA HIS A 37 4.94 5.27 -1.75
C HIS A 37 3.83 5.80 -0.84
N ILE A 38 3.20 4.92 -0.05
CA ILE A 38 2.24 5.30 1.00
C ILE A 38 2.89 6.28 1.99
N ASN A 39 4.08 5.97 2.49
CA ASN A 39 4.82 6.85 3.38
C ASN A 39 5.16 8.21 2.74
N GLN A 40 5.46 8.25 1.44
CA GLN A 40 5.70 9.52 0.74
C GLN A 40 4.43 10.36 0.62
N ILE A 41 3.28 9.74 0.34
CA ILE A 41 1.96 10.41 0.32
C ILE A 41 1.65 10.99 1.71
N GLN A 42 1.85 10.22 2.78
CA GLN A 42 1.65 10.69 4.15
C GLN A 42 2.58 11.84 4.52
N LYS A 43 3.87 11.78 4.13
CA LYS A 43 4.82 12.89 4.32
C LYS A 43 4.38 14.14 3.57
N ALA A 44 3.88 14.00 2.34
CA ALA A 44 3.36 15.12 1.56
C ALA A 44 2.14 15.75 2.22
N ASN A 45 1.26 14.94 2.79
CA ASN A 45 0.08 15.41 3.52
C ASN A 45 0.43 16.26 4.76
N ARG A 46 1.51 15.92 5.47
CA ARG A 46 1.94 16.63 6.69
C ARG A 46 2.68 17.95 6.40
N ARG A 47 3.20 18.16 5.21
CA ARG A 47 3.99 19.36 4.85
C ARG A 47 3.08 20.52 4.48
N GLU A 48 3.15 21.63 5.21
CA GLU A 48 2.32 22.83 4.99
C GLU A 48 2.63 23.55 3.67
N ASP A 49 3.89 23.52 3.22
CA ASP A 49 4.34 24.13 1.98
C ASP A 49 3.86 23.37 0.74
N VAL A 50 3.57 22.07 0.84
CA VAL A 50 3.01 21.25 -0.23
C VAL A 50 1.50 21.49 -0.33
N LYS A 51 1.00 21.77 -1.53
CA LYS A 51 -0.43 22.05 -1.77
C LYS A 51 -1.17 20.89 -2.41
N ALA A 52 -0.48 20.09 -3.23
CA ALA A 52 -1.03 18.93 -3.93
C ALA A 52 0.05 17.85 -4.10
N ILE A 53 -0.34 16.69 -4.58
CA ILE A 53 0.53 15.54 -4.83
C ILE A 53 0.39 15.14 -6.30
N LEU A 54 1.53 14.98 -6.99
CA LEU A 54 1.63 14.39 -8.31
C LEU A 54 2.29 13.01 -8.20
N LEU A 55 1.56 11.97 -8.53
CA LEU A 55 2.11 10.62 -8.73
C LEU A 55 2.49 10.46 -10.20
N VAL A 56 3.77 10.27 -10.49
CA VAL A 56 4.23 10.00 -11.85
C VAL A 56 4.39 8.51 -12.02
N MET A 57 3.52 7.90 -12.82
CA MET A 57 3.39 6.45 -12.88
C MET A 57 3.80 5.90 -14.25
N ASP A 58 4.68 4.87 -14.20
CA ASP A 58 5.03 4.00 -15.31
C ASP A 58 5.22 2.58 -14.77
N THR A 59 4.14 1.79 -14.74
CA THR A 59 4.10 0.50 -14.06
C THR A 59 3.19 -0.52 -14.75
N PRO A 60 3.65 -1.76 -14.92
CA PRO A 60 2.81 -2.86 -15.39
C PRO A 60 1.83 -3.38 -14.32
N GLY A 61 1.88 -2.82 -13.10
CA GLY A 61 1.21 -3.36 -11.93
C GLY A 61 2.08 -4.30 -11.12
N GLY A 62 1.49 -5.27 -10.46
CA GLY A 62 2.24 -6.18 -9.60
C GLY A 62 1.38 -6.99 -8.64
N SER A 63 1.87 -7.18 -7.40
CA SER A 63 1.16 -7.99 -6.40
C SER A 63 -0.13 -7.34 -5.94
N VAL A 64 -1.12 -8.17 -5.64
CA VAL A 64 -2.37 -7.73 -5.01
C VAL A 64 -2.11 -7.22 -3.59
N ASP A 65 -1.22 -7.93 -2.85
CA ASP A 65 -0.83 -7.54 -1.50
C ASP A 65 -0.14 -6.16 -1.49
N GLY A 66 -0.71 -5.22 -0.76
CA GLY A 66 -0.30 -3.81 -0.68
C GLY A 66 -1.07 -2.87 -1.62
N THR A 67 -1.74 -3.40 -2.66
CA THR A 67 -2.47 -2.56 -3.63
C THR A 67 -3.69 -1.86 -3.02
N PRO A 68 -4.55 -2.51 -2.23
CA PRO A 68 -5.67 -1.84 -1.58
C PRO A 68 -5.22 -0.73 -0.63
N GLU A 69 -4.12 -0.92 0.10
CA GLU A 69 -3.56 0.09 1.02
C GLU A 69 -3.05 1.31 0.25
N LEU A 70 -2.34 1.10 -0.88
CA LEU A 70 -1.89 2.19 -1.74
C LEU A 70 -3.09 2.96 -2.33
N ALA A 71 -4.09 2.26 -2.86
CA ALA A 71 -5.31 2.85 -3.39
C ALA A 71 -6.04 3.68 -2.31
N THR A 72 -6.16 3.15 -1.11
CA THR A 72 -6.76 3.84 0.03
C THR A 72 -5.98 5.09 0.42
N SER A 73 -4.64 5.03 0.44
CA SER A 73 -3.80 6.18 0.78
C SER A 73 -3.92 7.33 -0.24
N ILE A 74 -4.21 7.00 -1.50
CA ILE A 74 -4.49 7.99 -2.55
C ILE A 74 -5.87 8.61 -2.35
N ARG A 75 -6.91 7.78 -2.17
CA ARG A 75 -8.28 8.22 -1.97
C ARG A 75 -8.44 9.11 -0.74
N GLU A 76 -7.81 8.73 0.37
CA GLU A 76 -7.93 9.39 1.67
C GLU A 76 -6.87 10.48 1.89
N SER A 77 -6.14 10.83 0.84
CA SER A 77 -5.17 11.91 0.92
C SER A 77 -5.83 13.24 1.29
N ALA A 78 -5.28 13.92 2.29
CA ALA A 78 -5.76 15.24 2.73
C ALA A 78 -5.55 16.34 1.66
N LYS A 79 -4.71 16.06 0.65
CA LYS A 79 -4.41 16.96 -0.46
C LYS A 79 -4.82 16.30 -1.77
N PRO A 80 -5.25 17.07 -2.77
CA PRO A 80 -5.59 16.51 -4.07
C PRO A 80 -4.40 15.75 -4.65
N VAL A 81 -4.68 14.55 -5.14
CA VAL A 81 -3.71 13.70 -5.82
C VAL A 81 -4.04 13.66 -7.31
N VAL A 82 -3.09 14.02 -8.14
CA VAL A 82 -3.16 13.86 -9.59
C VAL A 82 -2.18 12.78 -10.00
N VAL A 83 -2.59 11.88 -10.87
CA VAL A 83 -1.71 10.90 -11.52
C VAL A 83 -1.30 11.44 -12.88
N PHE A 84 0.01 11.43 -13.15
CA PHE A 84 0.56 11.60 -14.50
C PHE A 84 1.02 10.24 -15.00
N ALA A 85 0.31 9.69 -15.97
CA ALA A 85 0.67 8.44 -16.62
C ALA A 85 1.77 8.70 -17.66
N ASP A 86 3.02 8.40 -17.30
CA ASP A 86 4.22 8.69 -18.12
C ASP A 86 4.65 7.53 -19.03
N GLY A 87 3.84 6.50 -19.09
CA GLY A 87 4.03 5.28 -19.85
C GLY A 87 2.86 4.33 -19.62
N MET A 88 3.14 3.12 -19.17
CA MET A 88 2.11 2.15 -18.81
C MET A 88 1.55 2.43 -17.42
N VAL A 89 0.22 2.41 -17.27
CA VAL A 89 -0.44 2.37 -15.95
C VAL A 89 -1.45 1.22 -15.97
N ALA A 90 -0.98 0.05 -15.57
CA ALA A 90 -1.70 -1.20 -15.74
C ALA A 90 -1.95 -1.93 -14.41
N SER A 91 -3.01 -2.76 -14.37
CA SER A 91 -3.30 -3.71 -13.30
C SER A 91 -3.29 -3.01 -11.91
N ALA A 92 -2.52 -3.50 -10.93
CA ALA A 92 -2.38 -2.88 -9.61
C ALA A 92 -2.04 -1.37 -9.67
N GLY A 93 -1.31 -0.93 -10.71
CA GLY A 93 -1.04 0.49 -10.97
C GLY A 93 -2.31 1.26 -11.30
N TYR A 94 -3.18 0.73 -12.15
CA TYR A 94 -4.45 1.37 -12.45
C TYR A 94 -5.46 1.26 -11.31
N TRP A 95 -5.44 0.16 -10.55
CA TRP A 95 -6.22 0.04 -9.31
C TRP A 95 -5.94 1.25 -8.39
N ALA A 96 -4.67 1.52 -8.12
CA ALA A 96 -4.26 2.65 -7.30
C ALA A 96 -4.57 4.00 -7.98
N ALA A 97 -4.22 4.17 -9.26
CA ALA A 97 -4.41 5.42 -10.01
C ALA A 97 -5.88 5.83 -10.12
N SER A 98 -6.79 4.86 -10.22
CA SER A 98 -8.24 5.12 -10.32
C SER A 98 -8.81 5.89 -9.13
N GLN A 99 -8.11 5.92 -7.99
CA GLN A 99 -8.50 6.61 -6.76
C GLN A 99 -8.01 8.07 -6.71
N ALA A 100 -7.25 8.52 -7.70
CA ALA A 100 -6.80 9.91 -7.78
C ALA A 100 -7.95 10.86 -8.18
N ALA A 101 -7.80 12.13 -7.82
CA ALA A 101 -8.74 13.17 -8.22
C ALA A 101 -8.82 13.27 -9.75
N GLU A 102 -7.67 13.27 -10.41
CA GLU A 102 -7.56 13.24 -11.88
C GLU A 102 -6.37 12.41 -12.35
N ILE A 103 -6.49 11.87 -13.57
CA ILE A 103 -5.44 11.11 -14.28
C ILE A 103 -5.17 11.80 -15.59
N VAL A 104 -3.93 12.26 -15.79
CA VAL A 104 -3.45 12.90 -17.02
C VAL A 104 -2.47 11.96 -17.71
N ALA A 105 -2.74 11.56 -18.95
CA ALA A 105 -1.82 10.75 -19.74
C ALA A 105 -0.82 11.63 -20.48
N ASN A 106 0.44 11.17 -20.58
CA ASN A 106 1.49 11.87 -21.29
C ASN A 106 1.19 11.99 -22.79
N ALA A 107 1.05 13.22 -23.27
CA ALA A 107 0.78 13.51 -24.69
C ALA A 107 1.92 13.03 -25.59
N ASN A 108 3.16 13.11 -25.10
CA ASN A 108 4.38 12.91 -25.90
C ASN A 108 4.98 11.50 -25.78
N ASN A 109 4.30 10.57 -25.09
CA ASN A 109 4.75 9.20 -24.89
C ASN A 109 3.70 8.19 -25.34
N TYR A 110 4.12 6.96 -25.59
CA TYR A 110 3.22 5.82 -25.70
C TYR A 110 2.67 5.52 -24.31
N THR A 111 1.39 5.78 -24.14
CA THR A 111 0.74 5.60 -22.83
C THR A 111 -0.42 4.63 -22.98
N GLU A 112 -0.38 3.57 -22.19
CA GLU A 112 -1.39 2.53 -22.17
C GLU A 112 -1.97 2.38 -20.77
N ILE A 113 -3.28 2.25 -20.69
CA ILE A 113 -4.07 2.22 -19.46
C ILE A 113 -4.92 0.96 -19.45
N GLY A 114 -5.03 0.28 -18.32
CA GLY A 114 -5.98 -0.84 -18.21
C GLY A 114 -5.45 -2.06 -17.47
N SER A 115 -5.54 -3.24 -18.11
CA SER A 115 -5.22 -4.52 -17.47
C SER A 115 -6.01 -4.73 -16.17
N ILE A 116 -7.32 -4.38 -16.19
CA ILE A 116 -8.20 -4.54 -15.03
C ILE A 116 -8.62 -5.99 -14.93
N GLY A 117 -7.94 -6.72 -14.06
CA GLY A 117 -8.13 -8.15 -13.86
C GLY A 117 -6.98 -8.77 -13.09
N THR A 118 -7.13 -10.03 -12.72
CA THR A 118 -6.14 -10.79 -11.98
C THR A 118 -5.77 -12.07 -12.71
N LEU A 119 -4.54 -12.51 -12.54
CA LEU A 119 -4.07 -13.76 -13.10
C LEU A 119 -3.16 -14.48 -12.09
N PHE A 120 -3.08 -15.78 -12.22
CA PHE A 120 -2.12 -16.62 -11.52
C PHE A 120 -1.36 -17.47 -12.54
N VAL A 121 -0.03 -17.42 -12.49
CA VAL A 121 0.83 -18.24 -13.36
C VAL A 121 1.27 -19.45 -12.58
N TYR A 122 0.89 -20.63 -13.05
CA TYR A 122 1.28 -21.92 -12.46
C TYR A 122 2.34 -22.61 -13.32
N PRO A 123 3.63 -22.51 -12.96
CA PRO A 123 4.67 -23.32 -13.60
C PRO A 123 4.59 -24.76 -13.09
N ASN A 124 4.39 -25.73 -13.99
CA ASN A 124 4.27 -27.14 -13.64
C ASN A 124 5.53 -27.91 -14.07
N TYR A 125 6.34 -28.33 -13.11
CA TYR A 125 7.54 -29.14 -13.34
C TYR A 125 7.34 -30.63 -13.05
N ALA A 126 6.13 -31.09 -12.72
CA ALA A 126 5.86 -32.49 -12.36
C ALA A 126 6.33 -33.46 -13.47
N ASN A 127 5.98 -33.19 -14.73
CA ASN A 127 6.37 -34.02 -15.86
C ASN A 127 7.87 -34.03 -16.12
N VAL A 128 8.57 -32.93 -15.84
CA VAL A 128 10.02 -32.81 -16.00
C VAL A 128 10.76 -33.65 -14.92
N ILE A 129 10.18 -33.69 -13.72
CA ILE A 129 10.65 -34.50 -12.59
C ILE A 129 10.45 -35.99 -12.90
N GLU A 130 9.28 -36.41 -13.40
CA GLU A 130 8.96 -37.76 -13.79
C GLU A 130 9.92 -38.27 -14.92
N ALA A 131 10.27 -37.41 -15.85
CA ALA A 131 11.21 -37.71 -16.92
C ALA A 131 12.69 -37.82 -16.45
N GLY A 132 12.96 -37.60 -15.15
CA GLY A 132 14.30 -37.71 -14.58
C GLY A 132 15.25 -36.56 -14.91
N ASN A 133 14.73 -35.46 -15.51
CA ASN A 133 15.51 -34.30 -15.92
C ASN A 133 15.71 -33.27 -14.78
N PHE A 134 15.17 -33.55 -13.61
CA PHE A 134 15.30 -32.72 -12.41
C PHE A 134 15.59 -33.58 -11.18
N PRO A 135 16.19 -33.03 -10.12
CA PRO A 135 16.30 -33.73 -8.83
C PRO A 135 14.91 -34.17 -8.35
N ASN A 136 14.83 -35.37 -7.79
CA ASN A 136 13.59 -35.90 -7.25
C ASN A 136 13.13 -35.04 -6.06
N VAL A 137 12.08 -34.27 -6.25
CA VAL A 137 11.50 -33.39 -5.22
C VAL A 137 10.26 -34.06 -4.64
N LYS A 138 10.25 -34.26 -3.32
CA LYS A 138 9.08 -34.76 -2.59
C LYS A 138 8.64 -33.78 -1.55
N ILE A 139 7.38 -33.33 -1.62
CA ILE A 139 6.78 -32.48 -0.59
C ILE A 139 6.18 -33.38 0.49
N ILE A 140 6.66 -33.23 1.71
CA ILE A 140 6.17 -33.98 2.88
C ILE A 140 5.43 -32.99 3.78
N ARG A 141 4.15 -33.32 4.06
CA ARG A 141 3.28 -32.50 4.92
C ARG A 141 2.94 -33.26 6.19
N ALA A 142 2.78 -32.53 7.30
CA ALA A 142 2.16 -33.12 8.48
C ALA A 142 0.70 -33.52 8.17
N PRO A 143 0.16 -34.60 8.76
CA PRO A 143 -1.18 -35.05 8.47
C PRO A 143 -2.28 -33.98 8.67
N GLN A 144 -2.08 -33.06 9.63
CA GLN A 144 -2.99 -31.95 9.93
C GLN A 144 -2.87 -30.78 8.94
N SER A 145 -1.82 -30.78 8.10
CA SER A 145 -1.47 -29.68 7.19
C SER A 145 -1.59 -30.09 5.72
N LYS A 146 -2.59 -30.91 5.39
CA LYS A 146 -2.78 -31.46 4.03
C LYS A 146 -2.87 -30.38 2.95
N ASP A 147 -3.44 -29.22 3.28
CA ASP A 147 -3.67 -28.11 2.36
C ASP A 147 -2.48 -27.15 2.27
N LYS A 148 -1.43 -27.34 3.11
CA LYS A 148 -0.25 -26.48 3.07
C LYS A 148 0.51 -26.64 1.76
N ALA A 149 0.76 -25.52 1.07
CA ALA A 149 1.36 -25.48 -0.26
C ALA A 149 0.61 -26.39 -1.26
N MET A 150 -0.72 -26.38 -1.21
CA MET A 150 -1.54 -27.22 -2.08
C MET A 150 -1.39 -26.84 -3.56
N VAL A 151 -1.06 -25.59 -3.84
CA VAL A 151 -0.63 -25.12 -5.16
C VAL A 151 0.87 -24.90 -5.11
N ASN A 152 1.62 -25.69 -5.88
CA ASN A 152 3.07 -25.63 -5.96
C ASN A 152 3.55 -26.19 -7.30
N SER A 153 4.74 -25.82 -7.74
CA SER A 153 5.26 -26.17 -9.05
C SER A 153 5.70 -27.64 -9.21
N PHE A 154 5.73 -28.45 -8.13
CA PHE A 154 6.27 -29.79 -8.12
C PHE A 154 5.22 -30.90 -8.07
N GLU A 155 3.97 -30.54 -7.83
CA GLU A 155 2.84 -31.45 -7.84
C GLU A 155 1.83 -31.03 -8.89
N PRO A 156 1.09 -31.96 -9.53
CA PRO A 156 0.03 -31.63 -10.48
C PRO A 156 -1.05 -30.75 -9.83
N LEU A 157 -1.50 -29.75 -10.56
CA LEU A 157 -2.67 -28.97 -10.16
C LEU A 157 -3.93 -29.80 -10.37
N THR A 158 -4.61 -30.15 -9.29
CA THR A 158 -5.88 -30.86 -9.38
C THR A 158 -7.03 -29.91 -9.73
N ALA A 159 -8.11 -30.44 -10.33
CA ALA A 159 -9.30 -29.65 -10.64
C ALA A 159 -9.96 -29.00 -9.40
N GLU A 160 -9.78 -29.58 -8.21
CA GLU A 160 -10.24 -29.01 -6.95
C GLU A 160 -9.42 -27.75 -6.59
N LYS A 161 -8.10 -27.86 -6.61
CA LYS A 161 -7.18 -26.74 -6.34
C LYS A 161 -7.34 -25.61 -7.36
N GLU A 162 -7.51 -25.96 -8.63
CA GLU A 162 -7.75 -24.98 -9.70
C GLU A 162 -9.03 -24.19 -9.45
N ARG A 163 -10.12 -24.86 -9.02
CA ARG A 163 -11.38 -24.16 -8.68
C ARG A 163 -11.22 -23.20 -7.51
N GLU A 164 -10.44 -23.55 -6.49
CA GLU A 164 -10.16 -22.65 -5.37
C GLU A 164 -9.39 -21.42 -5.83
N VAL A 165 -8.32 -21.60 -6.62
CA VAL A 165 -7.56 -20.47 -7.21
C VAL A 165 -8.45 -19.58 -8.06
N LEU A 166 -9.32 -20.18 -8.90
CA LEU A 166 -10.25 -19.40 -9.73
C LEU A 166 -11.28 -18.62 -8.88
N ALA A 167 -11.74 -19.18 -7.76
CA ALA A 167 -12.64 -18.47 -6.84
C ALA A 167 -11.95 -17.25 -6.22
N ASP A 168 -10.70 -17.39 -5.76
CA ASP A 168 -9.88 -16.29 -5.21
C ASP A 168 -9.62 -15.20 -6.26
N LEU A 169 -9.22 -15.59 -7.47
CA LEU A 169 -9.00 -14.65 -8.58
C LEU A 169 -10.27 -13.88 -8.94
N LYS A 170 -11.43 -14.56 -8.94
CA LYS A 170 -12.71 -13.92 -9.19
C LYS A 170 -13.02 -12.88 -8.12
N GLN A 171 -12.87 -13.22 -6.85
CA GLN A 171 -13.13 -12.29 -5.75
C GLN A 171 -12.24 -11.05 -5.87
N ILE A 172 -10.92 -11.24 -6.05
CA ILE A 172 -9.97 -10.12 -6.19
C ILE A 172 -10.31 -9.26 -7.42
N THR A 173 -10.74 -9.87 -8.52
CA THR A 173 -11.16 -9.13 -9.72
C THR A 173 -12.41 -8.29 -9.46
N GLU A 174 -13.41 -8.83 -8.74
CA GLU A 174 -14.60 -8.07 -8.38
C GLU A 174 -14.28 -6.91 -7.44
N ASP A 175 -13.37 -7.11 -6.47
CA ASP A 175 -12.88 -6.03 -5.60
C ASP A 175 -12.17 -4.93 -6.41
N PHE A 176 -11.33 -5.32 -7.37
CA PHE A 176 -10.68 -4.38 -8.29
C PHE A 176 -11.70 -3.56 -9.07
N LYS A 177 -12.69 -4.23 -9.69
CA LYS A 177 -13.78 -3.56 -10.42
C LYS A 177 -14.51 -2.57 -9.53
N ALA A 178 -14.90 -2.99 -8.33
CA ALA A 178 -15.61 -2.14 -7.39
C ALA A 178 -14.81 -0.87 -7.04
N VAL A 179 -13.50 -1.01 -6.81
CA VAL A 179 -12.62 0.14 -6.51
C VAL A 179 -12.49 1.08 -7.70
N VAL A 180 -12.31 0.55 -8.92
CA VAL A 180 -12.26 1.37 -10.13
C VAL A 180 -13.59 2.11 -10.35
N MET A 181 -14.71 1.41 -10.22
CA MET A 181 -16.04 2.03 -10.35
C MET A 181 -16.27 3.12 -9.29
N ALA A 182 -15.86 2.90 -8.04
CA ALA A 182 -15.97 3.89 -6.98
C ALA A 182 -15.06 5.12 -7.22
N GLY A 183 -13.85 4.92 -7.69
CA GLY A 183 -12.88 5.99 -7.92
C GLY A 183 -13.17 6.81 -9.18
N ARG A 184 -13.60 6.16 -10.25
CA ARG A 184 -13.93 6.83 -11.51
C ARG A 184 -15.37 7.35 -11.54
N GLY A 185 -16.31 6.66 -10.88
CA GLY A 185 -17.71 7.06 -10.78
C GLY A 185 -18.37 7.31 -12.15
N ASP A 186 -19.15 8.38 -12.24
CA ASP A 186 -19.87 8.78 -13.45
C ASP A 186 -18.96 9.17 -14.63
N ARG A 187 -17.65 9.27 -14.42
CA ARG A 187 -16.67 9.50 -15.49
C ARG A 187 -16.53 8.30 -16.43
N LEU A 188 -16.79 7.08 -15.94
CA LEU A 188 -16.70 5.88 -16.78
C LEU A 188 -17.80 5.86 -17.84
N GLN A 189 -17.38 5.71 -19.08
CA GLN A 189 -18.22 5.63 -20.27
C GLN A 189 -17.98 4.27 -20.94
N THR A 190 -18.46 3.19 -20.31
CA THR A 190 -18.12 1.84 -20.73
C THR A 190 -18.78 1.43 -22.06
N GLY A 191 -19.85 2.11 -22.51
CA GLY A 191 -20.49 1.82 -23.79
C GLY A 191 -20.81 0.34 -24.00
N GLU A 192 -20.47 -0.19 -25.18
CA GLU A 192 -20.59 -1.62 -25.49
C GLU A 192 -19.34 -2.43 -25.10
N GLU A 193 -18.20 -1.77 -24.82
CA GLU A 193 -16.95 -2.45 -24.51
C GLU A 193 -16.75 -2.57 -22.99
N ASP A 194 -16.59 -3.82 -22.53
CA ASP A 194 -16.29 -4.10 -21.13
C ASP A 194 -14.78 -3.87 -20.85
N ILE A 195 -14.46 -2.83 -20.11
CA ILE A 195 -13.08 -2.49 -19.72
C ILE A 195 -12.50 -3.44 -18.66
N PHE A 196 -13.29 -4.34 -18.11
CA PHE A 196 -12.92 -5.24 -17.01
C PHE A 196 -12.46 -6.62 -17.50
N THR A 197 -12.01 -6.71 -18.74
CA THR A 197 -11.55 -7.97 -19.36
C THR A 197 -10.04 -8.17 -19.29
N GLY A 198 -9.31 -7.26 -18.64
CA GLY A 198 -7.85 -7.31 -18.59
C GLY A 198 -7.15 -6.69 -19.82
N LYS A 199 -7.90 -6.05 -20.70
CA LYS A 199 -7.37 -5.40 -21.92
C LYS A 199 -6.64 -4.10 -21.57
N MET A 200 -5.65 -3.75 -22.40
CA MET A 200 -4.97 -2.46 -22.38
C MET A 200 -5.55 -1.54 -23.44
N TYR A 201 -5.58 -0.27 -23.17
CA TYR A 201 -6.13 0.77 -24.04
C TYR A 201 -5.12 1.90 -24.25
N ASP A 202 -4.98 2.35 -25.49
CA ASP A 202 -4.30 3.60 -25.80
C ASP A 202 -4.98 4.77 -25.06
N LYS A 203 -4.17 5.76 -24.69
CA LYS A 203 -4.63 6.95 -23.96
C LYS A 203 -5.86 7.63 -24.56
N SER A 204 -5.98 7.67 -25.89
CA SER A 204 -7.12 8.31 -26.56
C SER A 204 -8.42 7.50 -26.38
N ILE A 205 -8.31 6.19 -26.39
CA ILE A 205 -9.43 5.27 -26.10
C ILE A 205 -9.76 5.33 -24.61
N ALA A 206 -8.75 5.24 -23.75
CA ALA A 206 -8.91 5.32 -22.30
C ALA A 206 -9.60 6.63 -21.86
N GLN A 207 -9.30 7.76 -22.53
CA GLN A 207 -9.98 9.02 -22.26
C GLN A 207 -11.45 8.99 -22.67
N LYS A 208 -11.76 8.46 -23.85
CA LYS A 208 -13.16 8.31 -24.32
C LYS A 208 -13.98 7.41 -23.39
N MET A 209 -13.35 6.39 -22.82
CA MET A 209 -13.97 5.48 -21.87
C MET A 209 -14.04 6.05 -20.44
N GLY A 210 -13.49 7.24 -20.20
CA GLY A 210 -13.47 7.85 -18.87
C GLY A 210 -12.49 7.19 -17.89
N MET A 211 -11.58 6.37 -18.40
CA MET A 211 -10.52 5.74 -17.59
C MET A 211 -9.47 6.77 -17.16
N ILE A 212 -9.27 7.82 -17.96
CA ILE A 212 -8.43 8.99 -17.65
C ILE A 212 -9.19 10.28 -17.93
N ASP A 213 -8.71 11.39 -17.40
CA ASP A 213 -9.41 12.68 -17.47
C ASP A 213 -8.86 13.55 -18.61
N ALA A 214 -7.55 13.55 -18.82
CA ALA A 214 -6.91 14.41 -19.81
C ALA A 214 -5.70 13.76 -20.45
N ILE A 215 -5.28 14.31 -21.59
CA ILE A 215 -4.02 14.04 -22.26
C ILE A 215 -3.25 15.36 -22.30
N GLY A 216 -2.04 15.40 -21.73
CA GLY A 216 -1.28 16.62 -21.58
C GLY A 216 0.20 16.37 -21.29
N SER A 217 0.93 17.45 -21.03
CA SER A 217 2.31 17.39 -20.56
C SER A 217 2.38 17.16 -19.05
N ARG A 218 3.57 16.82 -18.56
CA ARG A 218 3.81 16.72 -17.10
C ARG A 218 3.58 18.07 -16.40
N GLN A 219 3.89 19.19 -17.04
CA GLN A 219 3.65 20.50 -16.47
C GLN A 219 2.15 20.79 -16.35
N ASP A 220 1.34 20.38 -17.32
CA ASP A 220 -0.13 20.52 -17.25
C ASP A 220 -0.68 19.74 -16.05
N ALA A 221 -0.16 18.53 -15.78
CA ALA A 221 -0.56 17.74 -14.62
C ALA A 221 -0.14 18.40 -13.29
N ILE A 222 1.06 19.02 -13.23
CA ILE A 222 1.53 19.78 -12.07
C ILE A 222 0.63 20.98 -11.82
N ASP A 223 0.32 21.75 -12.87
CA ASP A 223 -0.52 22.94 -12.78
C ASP A 223 -1.94 22.58 -12.38
N ARG A 224 -2.48 21.49 -12.95
CA ARG A 224 -3.81 20.99 -12.59
C ARG A 224 -3.91 20.54 -11.14
N ALA A 225 -2.87 19.88 -10.60
CA ALA A 225 -2.79 19.54 -9.19
C ALA A 225 -2.85 20.79 -8.29
N GLY A 226 -2.18 21.85 -8.69
CA GLY A 226 -2.22 23.14 -7.99
C GLY A 226 -3.60 23.81 -8.04
N GLU A 227 -4.27 23.76 -9.20
CA GLU A 227 -5.63 24.30 -9.37
C GLU A 227 -6.63 23.57 -8.49
N LEU A 228 -6.62 22.25 -8.45
CA LEU A 228 -7.46 21.44 -7.56
C LEU A 228 -7.25 21.80 -6.09
N ALA A 229 -6.03 22.13 -5.67
CA ALA A 229 -5.76 22.58 -4.32
C ALA A 229 -6.35 23.96 -4.01
N GLU A 230 -6.44 24.85 -5.00
CA GLU A 230 -7.11 26.15 -4.86
C GLU A 230 -8.63 26.00 -4.86
N GLU A 231 -9.18 25.17 -5.75
CA GLU A 231 -10.62 24.86 -5.81
C GLU A 231 -11.11 24.28 -4.47
N ASN A 232 -10.36 23.38 -3.84
CA ASN A 232 -10.68 22.83 -2.53
C ASN A 232 -10.66 23.88 -1.40
N LYS A 233 -9.82 24.91 -1.50
CA LYS A 233 -9.84 26.05 -0.55
C LYS A 233 -11.04 26.95 -0.72
N LEU A 234 -11.47 27.20 -1.96
CA LEU A 234 -12.61 28.07 -2.29
C LEU A 234 -13.93 27.41 -1.92
N SER A 235 -14.00 26.08 -1.98
CA SER A 235 -15.18 25.28 -1.58
C SER A 235 -15.44 25.32 -0.07
N GLY A 236 -14.54 25.93 0.74
CA GLY A 236 -14.62 26.06 2.19
C GLY A 236 -14.37 24.75 2.92
N PRO A 237 -14.26 24.74 4.27
CA PRO A 237 -13.98 23.55 5.06
C PRO A 237 -15.15 22.55 5.13
N ALA A 238 -15.97 22.48 4.10
CA ALA A 238 -17.16 21.64 4.07
C ALA A 238 -16.93 20.21 3.59
N ALA A 239 -15.73 19.82 3.13
CA ALA A 239 -15.57 18.47 2.59
C ALA A 239 -14.25 17.76 2.87
N SER A 240 -13.19 18.39 3.38
CA SER A 240 -11.93 17.63 3.64
C SER A 240 -11.50 17.60 5.09
N GLY A 241 -12.36 18.04 5.97
CA GLY A 241 -12.26 17.84 7.40
C GLY A 241 -13.36 16.90 7.88
N SER A 242 -13.75 15.94 7.05
CA SER A 242 -14.45 14.79 7.58
C SER A 242 -13.43 13.95 8.35
N ASN A 243 -13.15 14.35 9.59
CA ASN A 243 -13.38 13.45 10.70
C ASN A 243 -14.84 12.97 10.55
N ASN A 244 -15.16 12.38 9.45
CA ASN A 244 -16.14 11.35 9.40
C ASN A 244 -15.53 10.18 10.20
N LYS A 245 -15.67 10.29 11.52
CA LYS A 245 -16.37 9.24 12.24
C LYS A 245 -17.77 9.17 11.63
N SER A 246 -17.86 9.02 10.34
CA SER A 246 -18.89 8.31 9.67
C SER A 246 -18.69 6.89 10.15
N SER A 247 -19.23 6.58 11.33
CA SER A 247 -19.88 5.30 11.42
C SER A 247 -20.61 5.21 10.08
N MET A 248 -20.15 4.37 9.15
CA MET A 248 -20.97 3.94 8.04
C MET A 248 -22.20 3.37 8.71
N LYS A 249 -23.21 4.21 8.89
CA LYS A 249 -24.55 3.72 9.12
C LYS A 249 -24.90 3.15 7.77
N PHE A 250 -24.64 1.86 7.60
CA PHE A 250 -25.22 1.12 6.49
C PHE A 250 -26.70 1.48 6.52
N PRO A 251 -27.26 1.98 5.41
CA PRO A 251 -28.68 2.24 5.36
C PRO A 251 -29.37 0.96 5.82
N LYS A 252 -30.27 1.05 6.78
CA LYS A 252 -31.05 -0.10 7.22
C LYS A 252 -31.57 -0.81 5.96
N ILE A 253 -31.50 -2.13 5.91
CA ILE A 253 -31.89 -2.91 4.73
C ILE A 253 -33.26 -2.50 4.22
N SER A 254 -34.17 -2.10 5.13
CA SER A 254 -35.50 -1.55 4.80
C SER A 254 -35.44 -0.27 3.94
N SER A 255 -34.43 0.59 4.06
CA SER A 255 -34.31 1.82 3.27
C SER A 255 -33.87 1.57 1.82
N LEU A 256 -33.25 0.41 1.53
CA LEU A 256 -32.87 0.01 0.17
C LEU A 256 -34.09 -0.33 -0.72
N PHE A 257 -35.24 -0.65 -0.10
CA PHE A 257 -36.47 -0.98 -0.82
C PHE A 257 -37.46 0.16 -0.91
N GLY A 258 -37.13 1.36 -0.40
CA GLY A 258 -37.97 2.55 -0.50
C GLY A 258 -39.32 2.48 0.28
N LYS A 259 -39.48 1.48 1.16
CA LYS A 259 -40.67 1.29 2.00
C LYS A 259 -40.39 1.66 3.45
N ALA A 260 -41.41 2.07 4.19
CA ALA A 260 -41.29 2.30 5.64
C ALA A 260 -41.00 0.99 6.39
N GLU A 261 -40.21 1.07 7.44
CA GLU A 261 -39.72 -0.11 8.23
C GLU A 261 -40.87 -1.01 8.73
N SER A 262 -42.03 -0.40 9.01
CA SER A 262 -43.25 -1.12 9.44
C SER A 262 -43.91 -1.91 8.30
N GLU A 263 -43.87 -1.41 7.07
CA GLU A 263 -44.48 -2.07 5.91
C GLU A 263 -43.68 -3.27 5.44
N VAL A 264 -42.33 -3.22 5.57
CA VAL A 264 -41.47 -4.35 5.19
C VAL A 264 -41.61 -5.53 6.17
N LYS A 265 -41.85 -5.26 7.46
CA LYS A 265 -42.04 -6.31 8.47
C LYS A 265 -43.36 -7.06 8.34
N GLU A 266 -44.41 -6.43 7.79
CA GLU A 266 -45.69 -7.08 7.58
C GLU A 266 -45.72 -8.03 6.33
N GLU A 267 -44.81 -7.80 5.36
CA GLU A 267 -44.75 -8.60 4.14
C GLU A 267 -43.80 -9.84 4.24
N LEU A 268 -42.95 -9.90 5.31
CA LEU A 268 -41.96 -10.97 5.50
C LEU A 268 -42.56 -12.13 6.31
N SER A 269 -42.21 -13.37 5.93
CA SER A 269 -42.50 -14.54 6.74
C SER A 269 -41.74 -14.51 8.10
N ALA A 270 -42.22 -15.23 9.08
CA ALA A 270 -41.58 -15.30 10.40
C ALA A 270 -40.12 -15.75 10.35
N GLU A 271 -39.75 -16.58 9.37
CA GLU A 271 -38.38 -17.06 9.17
C GLU A 271 -37.48 -15.99 8.55
N GLU A 272 -38.02 -15.19 7.66
CA GLU A 272 -37.31 -14.04 7.06
C GLU A 272 -37.14 -12.89 8.06
N GLN A 273 -38.12 -12.66 8.93
CA GLN A 273 -38.01 -11.69 10.02
C GLN A 273 -36.92 -12.07 11.02
N ALA A 274 -36.84 -13.34 11.44
CA ALA A 274 -35.80 -13.84 12.33
C ALA A 274 -34.40 -13.76 11.69
N SER A 275 -34.30 -14.01 10.38
CA SER A 275 -33.05 -13.87 9.63
C SER A 275 -32.60 -12.41 9.54
N LEU A 276 -33.52 -11.48 9.35
CA LEU A 276 -33.25 -10.05 9.31
C LEU A 276 -32.76 -9.53 10.68
N GLU A 277 -33.42 -9.93 11.79
CA GLU A 277 -33.01 -9.55 13.14
C GLU A 277 -31.62 -10.09 13.49
N ALA A 278 -31.32 -11.34 13.09
CA ALA A 278 -29.99 -11.94 13.28
C ALA A 278 -28.90 -11.20 12.45
N ALA A 279 -29.23 -10.74 11.26
CA ALA A 279 -28.32 -9.94 10.44
C ALA A 279 -28.07 -8.55 11.02
N GLU A 280 -29.10 -7.90 11.56
CA GLU A 280 -29.00 -6.59 12.24
C GLU A 280 -28.16 -6.69 13.54
N GLN A 281 -28.30 -7.77 14.30
CA GLN A 281 -27.46 -8.02 15.48
C GLN A 281 -25.99 -8.19 15.10
N LYS A 282 -25.68 -9.01 14.09
CA LYS A 282 -24.30 -9.17 13.59
C LYS A 282 -23.71 -7.86 13.09
N LEU A 283 -24.51 -7.02 12.44
CA LEU A 283 -24.07 -5.71 11.97
C LEU A 283 -23.65 -4.81 13.16
N THR A 284 -24.46 -4.80 14.22
CA THR A 284 -24.19 -4.03 15.44
C THR A 284 -22.92 -4.51 16.16
N GLU A 285 -22.71 -5.84 16.22
CA GLU A 285 -21.49 -6.42 16.79
C GLU A 285 -20.24 -6.05 15.96
N GLN A 286 -20.37 -6.07 14.64
CA GLN A 286 -19.29 -5.67 13.74
C GLN A 286 -18.95 -4.18 13.86
N GLU A 287 -19.95 -3.31 13.97
CA GLU A 287 -19.76 -1.87 14.20
C GLU A 287 -19.02 -1.62 15.53
N THR A 288 -19.37 -2.33 16.60
CA THR A 288 -18.68 -2.24 17.89
C THR A 288 -17.21 -2.68 17.77
N THR A 289 -16.97 -3.81 17.10
CA THR A 289 -15.62 -4.33 16.88
C THR A 289 -14.78 -3.34 16.03
N LEU A 290 -15.38 -2.70 15.03
CA LEU A 290 -14.70 -1.69 14.21
C LEU A 290 -14.35 -0.44 15.04
N ALA A 291 -15.21 -0.01 15.95
CA ALA A 291 -14.93 1.12 16.84
C ALA A 291 -13.77 0.82 17.80
N GLU A 292 -13.73 -0.39 18.38
CA GLU A 292 -12.63 -0.84 19.24
C GLU A 292 -11.29 -0.89 18.47
N ARG A 293 -11.32 -1.44 17.26
CA ARG A 293 -10.12 -1.49 16.38
C ARG A 293 -9.64 -0.09 16.01
N ALA A 294 -10.54 0.84 15.72
CA ALA A 294 -10.19 2.22 15.41
C ALA A 294 -9.50 2.90 16.60
N THR A 295 -9.99 2.67 17.83
CA THR A 295 -9.34 3.16 19.05
C THR A 295 -7.93 2.56 19.20
N ARG A 296 -7.79 1.24 18.97
CA ARG A 296 -6.50 0.56 19.06
C ARG A 296 -5.49 1.02 18.03
N ILE A 297 -5.95 1.32 16.80
CA ILE A 297 -5.11 1.92 15.76
C ILE A 297 -4.59 3.28 16.22
N SER A 298 -5.45 4.14 16.77
CA SER A 298 -5.02 5.45 17.26
C SER A 298 -3.99 5.37 18.39
N GLU A 299 -4.12 4.41 19.30
CA GLU A 299 -3.14 4.15 20.36
C GLU A 299 -1.79 3.68 19.80
N LEU A 300 -1.82 2.77 18.82
CA LEU A 300 -0.61 2.27 18.17
C LEU A 300 0.08 3.37 17.34
N GLU A 301 -0.67 4.23 16.68
CA GLU A 301 -0.13 5.38 15.96
C GLU A 301 0.57 6.36 16.91
N ALA A 302 0.02 6.60 18.09
CA ALA A 302 0.68 7.41 19.11
C ALA A 302 1.99 6.77 19.59
N GLN A 303 2.01 5.45 19.82
CA GLN A 303 3.23 4.71 20.19
C GLN A 303 4.30 4.76 19.09
N VAL A 304 3.92 4.60 17.83
CA VAL A 304 4.83 4.69 16.69
C VAL A 304 5.44 6.09 16.60
N ASN A 305 4.68 7.14 16.86
CA ASN A 305 5.20 8.51 16.85
C ASN A 305 6.22 8.70 17.98
N THR A 306 5.93 8.25 19.19
CA THR A 306 6.88 8.32 20.32
C THR A 306 8.17 7.58 20.03
N LEU A 307 8.08 6.33 19.55
CA LEU A 307 9.26 5.54 19.18
C LEU A 307 10.07 6.16 18.03
N SER A 308 9.40 6.86 17.11
CA SER A 308 10.06 7.57 16.01
C SER A 308 10.84 8.80 16.52
N GLU A 309 10.32 9.49 17.53
CA GLU A 309 11.01 10.61 18.19
C GLU A 309 12.22 10.12 18.99
N GLU A 310 12.06 9.08 19.78
CA GLU A 310 13.16 8.44 20.52
C GLU A 310 14.28 7.96 19.59
N LYS A 311 13.91 7.32 18.48
CA LYS A 311 14.88 6.89 17.46
C LYS A 311 15.64 8.07 16.86
N ALA A 312 14.97 9.17 16.56
CA ALA A 312 15.63 10.37 16.02
C ALA A 312 16.61 10.99 17.02
N GLU A 313 16.27 10.95 18.31
CA GLU A 313 17.17 11.41 19.38
C GLU A 313 18.42 10.51 19.47
N GLU A 314 18.25 9.19 19.45
CA GLU A 314 19.38 8.24 19.49
C GLU A 314 20.27 8.36 18.25
N GLU A 315 19.70 8.51 17.05
CA GLU A 315 20.46 8.80 15.83
C GLU A 315 21.28 10.11 15.94
N GLY A 316 20.74 11.11 16.62
CA GLY A 316 21.47 12.35 16.95
C GLY A 316 22.67 12.10 17.87
N LYS A 317 22.50 11.27 18.90
CA LYS A 317 23.57 10.89 19.83
C LYS A 317 24.69 10.10 19.12
N VAL A 318 24.31 9.15 18.24
CA VAL A 318 25.26 8.38 17.43
C VAL A 318 26.09 9.31 16.56
N LYS A 319 25.48 10.26 15.87
CA LYS A 319 26.18 11.22 15.01
C LYS A 319 27.15 12.09 15.79
N THR A 320 26.82 12.47 17.03
CA THR A 320 27.69 13.23 17.92
C THR A 320 28.90 12.41 18.37
N LEU A 321 28.67 11.15 18.71
CA LEU A 321 29.75 10.22 19.09
C LEU A 321 30.70 9.95 17.92
N GLU A 322 30.17 9.74 16.71
CA GLU A 322 30.98 9.57 15.50
C GLU A 322 31.87 10.78 15.22
N ALA A 323 31.35 12.00 15.41
CA ALA A 323 32.12 13.20 15.27
C ALA A 323 33.25 13.27 16.32
N THR A 324 32.98 12.91 17.58
CA THR A 324 33.96 12.88 18.67
C THR A 324 35.06 11.85 18.41
N VAL A 325 34.70 10.67 17.94
CA VAL A 325 35.66 9.60 17.56
C VAL A 325 36.56 10.07 16.40
N ALA A 326 35.97 10.74 15.40
CA ALA A 326 36.72 11.26 14.27
C ALA A 326 37.75 12.35 14.73
N GLU A 327 37.37 13.21 15.66
CA GLU A 327 38.23 14.25 16.24
C GLU A 327 39.39 13.62 17.05
N GLN A 328 39.09 12.66 17.92
CA GLN A 328 40.09 11.94 18.71
C GLN A 328 41.08 11.15 17.82
N LYS A 329 40.59 10.56 16.74
CA LYS A 329 41.43 9.87 15.76
C LYS A 329 42.37 10.84 15.05
N ALA A 330 41.85 12.00 14.64
CA ALA A 330 42.68 13.06 14.03
C ALA A 330 43.71 13.65 15.00
N GLU A 331 43.45 13.68 16.31
CA GLU A 331 44.44 14.06 17.33
C GLU A 331 45.50 12.96 17.52
N LEU A 332 45.12 11.70 17.49
CA LEU A 332 46.04 10.56 17.58
C LEU A 332 47.02 10.53 16.41
N ASP A 333 46.53 10.81 15.21
CA ASP A 333 47.34 10.84 13.98
C ASP A 333 48.31 12.03 13.94
N LYS A 334 48.14 13.05 14.80
CA LYS A 334 49.02 14.20 14.92
C LYS A 334 50.20 13.99 15.87
N LYS A 335 50.21 12.89 16.65
CA LYS A 335 51.37 12.60 17.52
C LYS A 335 52.51 12.04 16.69
N PRO A 336 53.72 12.65 16.74
CA PRO A 336 54.86 12.16 15.99
C PRO A 336 55.29 10.76 16.49
N ASP A 337 55.58 9.87 15.54
CA ASP A 337 56.21 8.56 15.78
C ASP A 337 57.48 8.76 16.59
N GLY A 338 57.49 8.37 17.87
CA GLY A 338 58.69 8.40 18.66
C GLY A 338 58.46 8.17 20.15
N GLN A 339 57.99 7.01 20.50
CA GLN A 339 58.38 6.15 21.62
C GLN A 339 57.38 5.04 21.78
N ALA A 340 57.84 3.84 21.51
CA ALA A 340 57.11 2.60 21.89
C ALA A 340 57.08 2.55 23.42
N THR A 341 56.06 3.09 24.02
CA THR A 341 55.67 2.80 25.39
C THR A 341 55.07 1.38 25.36
N THR A 342 55.75 0.49 25.97
CA THR A 342 55.31 -0.88 26.28
C THR A 342 53.90 -0.73 26.88
N VAL A 343 52.89 -1.13 26.14
CA VAL A 343 51.52 -1.30 26.66
C VAL A 343 51.63 -2.55 27.54
N VAL A 344 51.76 -2.30 28.84
CA VAL A 344 51.49 -3.35 29.84
C VAL A 344 50.00 -3.71 29.63
N ALA A 345 49.73 -4.85 29.14
CA ALA A 345 48.37 -5.35 28.98
C ALA A 345 47.70 -5.36 30.35
N ALA A 346 46.77 -4.44 30.56
CA ALA A 346 45.84 -4.52 31.65
C ALA A 346 44.83 -5.63 31.29
N GLU A 347 45.22 -6.87 31.56
CA GLU A 347 44.32 -8.05 31.41
C GLU A 347 43.25 -8.17 32.50
N ASP A 348 43.16 -7.20 33.42
CA ASP A 348 42.32 -7.37 34.61
C ASP A 348 41.05 -6.48 34.64
N GLU A 349 40.79 -5.60 33.67
CA GLU A 349 39.57 -4.77 33.69
C GLU A 349 38.39 -5.31 32.83
N PHE A 350 38.54 -6.40 32.10
CA PHE A 350 37.47 -6.97 31.25
C PHE A 350 36.76 -8.19 31.84
N LYS A 351 36.74 -8.37 33.14
CA LYS A 351 35.96 -9.46 33.77
C LYS A 351 34.45 -9.19 33.83
N ASP A 352 34.01 -7.96 33.73
CA ASP A 352 32.58 -7.61 33.80
C ASP A 352 31.83 -7.77 32.48
N ASP A 353 32.50 -7.67 31.32
CA ASP A 353 31.84 -7.81 30.02
C ASP A 353 31.34 -9.23 29.70
N LYS A 354 31.94 -10.26 30.29
CA LYS A 354 31.41 -11.64 30.14
C LYS A 354 30.09 -11.86 30.88
N GLN A 355 29.82 -11.11 31.92
CA GLN A 355 28.54 -11.20 32.64
C GLN A 355 27.41 -10.50 31.87
N PHE A 356 27.73 -9.42 31.14
CA PHE A 356 26.77 -8.70 30.31
C PHE A 356 26.38 -9.52 29.08
N LEU A 357 27.34 -10.14 28.37
CA LEU A 357 27.09 -11.02 27.22
C LEU A 357 26.27 -12.26 27.60
N THR A 358 26.51 -12.86 28.79
CA THR A 358 25.72 -14.00 29.28
C THR A 358 24.30 -13.58 29.70
N SER A 359 24.04 -12.34 30.07
CA SER A 359 22.70 -11.86 30.39
C SER A 359 21.88 -11.60 29.15
N VAL A 360 22.49 -11.09 28.07
CA VAL A 360 21.85 -10.88 26.76
C VAL A 360 21.51 -12.21 26.09
N ASP A 361 22.39 -13.21 26.18
CA ASP A 361 22.14 -14.55 25.65
C ASP A 361 21.03 -15.29 26.45
N LYS A 362 20.91 -15.05 27.75
CA LYS A 362 19.79 -15.56 28.55
C LYS A 362 18.46 -14.92 28.18
N GLN A 363 18.40 -13.61 27.98
CA GLN A 363 17.19 -12.93 27.54
C GLN A 363 16.76 -13.34 26.13
N LYS A 364 17.72 -13.58 25.23
CA LYS A 364 17.44 -14.14 23.91
C LYS A 364 16.90 -15.56 23.94
N ALA A 365 17.37 -16.38 24.87
CA ALA A 365 16.87 -17.74 25.04
C ALA A 365 15.46 -17.78 25.61
N GLU A 366 15.12 -16.86 26.52
CA GLU A 366 13.76 -16.71 27.08
C GLU A 366 12.76 -16.19 26.06
N LEU A 367 13.15 -15.25 25.18
CA LEU A 367 12.29 -14.74 24.10
C LEU A 367 11.98 -15.76 22.98
N ASN A 368 12.81 -16.77 22.82
CA ASN A 368 12.60 -17.85 21.83
C ASN A 368 11.86 -19.07 22.39
N ALA A 369 11.48 -19.05 23.66
CA ALA A 369 10.78 -20.12 24.35
C ALA A 369 9.29 -19.85 24.62
N GLU A 370 8.80 -18.63 24.32
CA GLU A 370 7.38 -18.24 24.26
C GLU A 370 6.89 -18.22 22.77
#